data_d294eafa56159beaea772e64842ff202
#
_entry.id   d294eafa56159beaea772e64842ff202
#
_cell.length_a   1.000
_cell.length_b   1.000
_cell.length_c   1.000
_cell.angle_alpha   90.00
_cell.angle_beta   90.00
_cell.angle_gamma   90.00
#
_symmetry.space_group_name_H-M   'P 1'
#
loop_
_entity.id
_entity.type
_entity.pdbx_description
1 polymer ?
#
loop_
_entity_poly.entity_id
_entity_poly.type
_entity_poly.pdbx_seq_one_letter_code
_entity_poly.pdbx_strand_id
1 'polypeptide(L)'
;MKEFFPILAASPLFSGVTEDELDAMLTCLAAKTEQFPKDVFLLHPGDTVEEIGMVLSGCALVVQEDIWGNRNILSRTAPGQTYAAAFACAPNSVSNVSVVTETPTTVLFLNVKRLLTVCPAACAHHSRIIRNLLSDLAGKNLLLNEKLTHIAQRTTRAKLMSYLSAEAQRRGAVEFDIPFSRQQLADFLAVERSGLSLELGKMKKEGLLDYHKEHFVLNI
;
A
#
# COMPACT_ATOMS: atom_id res chain seq x y z
N MET A 1 14.27 -3.48 -17.20
CA MET A 1 14.51 -3.92 -15.79
C MET A 1 15.61 -3.11 -15.09
N LYS A 2 16.78 -2.89 -15.69
CA LYS A 2 17.88 -2.17 -15.02
C LYS A 2 17.52 -0.77 -14.51
N GLU A 3 16.64 -0.07 -15.20
CA GLU A 3 16.14 1.25 -14.78
C GLU A 3 15.40 1.23 -13.42
N PHE A 4 14.84 0.08 -13.02
CA PHE A 4 14.11 -0.09 -11.77
C PHE A 4 14.97 -0.66 -10.62
N PHE A 5 16.25 -0.95 -10.85
CA PHE A 5 17.14 -1.47 -9.81
C PHE A 5 17.20 -0.58 -8.56
N PRO A 6 17.25 0.75 -8.63
CA PRO A 6 17.23 1.60 -7.45
C PRO A 6 15.97 1.41 -6.61
N ILE A 7 14.81 1.22 -7.26
CA ILE A 7 13.51 1.02 -6.58
C ILE A 7 13.45 -0.38 -5.96
N LEU A 8 13.93 -1.40 -6.69
CA LEU A 8 13.97 -2.76 -6.18
C LEU A 8 14.94 -2.89 -4.99
N ALA A 9 16.12 -2.30 -5.07
CA ALA A 9 17.11 -2.31 -3.98
C ALA A 9 16.62 -1.56 -2.72
N ALA A 10 15.80 -0.51 -2.90
CA ALA A 10 15.18 0.22 -1.79
C ALA A 10 13.92 -0.48 -1.24
N SER A 11 13.40 -1.49 -1.94
CA SER A 11 12.20 -2.21 -1.52
C SER A 11 12.48 -3.11 -0.32
N PRO A 12 11.59 -3.17 0.69
CA PRO A 12 11.69 -4.12 1.80
C PRO A 12 11.85 -5.57 1.34
N LEU A 13 11.18 -5.97 0.26
CA LEU A 13 11.22 -7.34 -0.26
C LEU A 13 12.61 -7.76 -0.73
N PHE A 14 13.38 -6.84 -1.33
CA PHE A 14 14.73 -7.09 -1.83
C PHE A 14 15.83 -6.52 -0.92
N SER A 15 15.50 -6.16 0.32
CA SER A 15 16.47 -5.64 1.28
C SER A 15 17.67 -6.58 1.46
N GLY A 16 18.88 -6.02 1.37
CA GLY A 16 20.13 -6.75 1.52
C GLY A 16 20.53 -7.63 0.33
N VAL A 17 19.85 -7.47 -0.83
CA VAL A 17 20.18 -8.14 -2.08
C VAL A 17 21.09 -7.21 -2.91
N THR A 18 22.17 -7.73 -3.45
CA THR A 18 23.06 -6.97 -4.36
C THR A 18 22.44 -6.91 -5.76
N GLU A 19 22.96 -6.00 -6.60
CA GLU A 19 22.46 -5.82 -7.97
C GLU A 19 22.64 -7.08 -8.82
N ASP A 20 23.80 -7.75 -8.70
CA ASP A 20 24.09 -9.01 -9.42
C ASP A 20 23.18 -10.15 -8.95
N GLU A 21 22.91 -10.23 -7.64
CA GLU A 21 22.00 -11.21 -7.05
C GLU A 21 20.55 -10.97 -7.51
N LEU A 22 20.16 -9.69 -7.66
CA LEU A 22 18.80 -9.30 -8.02
C LEU A 22 18.42 -9.81 -9.41
N ASP A 23 19.30 -9.69 -10.40
CA ASP A 23 19.04 -10.15 -11.78
C ASP A 23 18.83 -11.68 -11.83
N ALA A 24 19.69 -12.42 -11.12
CA ALA A 24 19.55 -13.87 -10.96
C ALA A 24 18.25 -14.25 -10.23
N MET A 25 17.88 -13.52 -9.19
CA MET A 25 16.63 -13.76 -8.45
C MET A 25 15.39 -13.48 -9.27
N LEU A 26 15.33 -12.38 -10.00
CA LEU A 26 14.20 -12.03 -10.86
C LEU A 26 13.97 -13.11 -11.94
N THR A 27 15.04 -13.64 -12.51
CA THR A 27 14.97 -14.77 -13.45
C THR A 27 14.43 -16.03 -12.77
N CYS A 28 14.94 -16.39 -11.60
CA CYS A 28 14.50 -17.54 -10.83
C CYS A 28 13.01 -17.47 -10.45
N LEU A 29 12.56 -16.28 -10.06
CA LEU A 29 11.17 -16.02 -9.66
C LEU A 29 10.20 -15.89 -10.86
N ALA A 30 10.70 -16.02 -12.08
CA ALA A 30 9.95 -15.78 -13.32
C ALA A 30 9.27 -14.40 -13.32
N ALA A 31 10.01 -13.40 -12.85
CA ALA A 31 9.51 -12.04 -12.75
C ALA A 31 9.11 -11.49 -14.13
N LYS A 32 7.94 -10.86 -14.19
CA LYS A 32 7.40 -10.20 -15.39
C LYS A 32 7.10 -8.75 -15.06
N THR A 33 7.31 -7.88 -16.02
CA THR A 33 6.99 -6.45 -15.89
C THR A 33 5.95 -6.07 -16.91
N GLU A 34 4.89 -5.40 -16.46
CA GLU A 34 3.81 -4.91 -17.32
C GLU A 34 3.49 -3.45 -16.98
N GLN A 35 3.02 -2.71 -18.00
CA GLN A 35 2.61 -1.31 -17.87
C GLN A 35 1.11 -1.19 -18.04
N PHE A 36 0.50 -0.42 -17.16
CA PHE A 36 -0.94 -0.20 -17.14
C PHE A 36 -1.24 1.30 -17.17
N PRO A 37 -2.23 1.74 -17.95
CA PRO A 37 -2.74 3.10 -17.84
C PRO A 37 -3.41 3.33 -16.48
N LYS A 38 -3.80 4.56 -16.21
CA LYS A 38 -4.62 4.92 -15.05
C LYS A 38 -6.00 4.24 -15.09
N ASP A 39 -6.59 4.00 -13.92
CA ASP A 39 -7.96 3.46 -13.72
C ASP A 39 -8.15 2.03 -14.29
N VAL A 40 -7.07 1.23 -14.32
CA VAL A 40 -7.13 -0.19 -14.69
C VAL A 40 -7.10 -1.07 -13.44
N PHE A 41 -7.98 -2.06 -13.40
CA PHE A 41 -7.99 -3.06 -12.34
C PHE A 41 -6.88 -4.10 -12.59
N LEU A 42 -6.00 -4.24 -11.62
CA LEU A 42 -4.92 -5.25 -11.58
C LEU A 42 -5.37 -6.53 -10.89
N LEU A 43 -6.42 -6.45 -10.08
CA LEU A 43 -7.01 -7.55 -9.33
C LEU A 43 -8.48 -7.22 -9.05
N HIS A 44 -9.35 -8.24 -9.18
CA HIS A 44 -10.76 -8.15 -8.84
C HIS A 44 -11.13 -9.01 -7.63
N PRO A 45 -12.21 -8.69 -6.91
CA PRO A 45 -12.79 -9.60 -5.92
C PRO A 45 -13.20 -10.92 -6.61
N GLY A 46 -12.89 -12.05 -5.97
CA GLY A 46 -13.13 -13.38 -6.51
C GLY A 46 -11.96 -13.97 -7.29
N ASP A 47 -10.95 -13.19 -7.64
CA ASP A 47 -9.77 -13.69 -8.33
C ASP A 47 -8.92 -14.56 -7.40
N THR A 48 -8.39 -15.67 -7.98
CA THR A 48 -7.33 -16.45 -7.34
C THR A 48 -5.99 -15.80 -7.62
N VAL A 49 -5.20 -15.58 -6.57
CA VAL A 49 -3.93 -14.85 -6.65
C VAL A 49 -2.76 -15.83 -6.55
N GLU A 50 -1.96 -15.91 -7.61
CA GLU A 50 -0.73 -16.71 -7.64
C GLU A 50 0.55 -15.87 -7.69
N GLU A 51 0.42 -14.55 -7.91
CA GLU A 51 1.54 -13.62 -8.06
C GLU A 51 1.42 -12.47 -7.09
N ILE A 52 2.55 -12.04 -6.56
CA ILE A 52 2.68 -10.78 -5.82
C ILE A 52 2.95 -9.69 -6.84
N GLY A 53 2.17 -8.61 -6.82
CA GLY A 53 2.48 -7.41 -7.58
C GLY A 53 3.35 -6.46 -6.76
N MET A 54 4.37 -5.87 -7.38
CA MET A 54 5.16 -4.77 -6.84
C MET A 54 5.09 -3.58 -7.79
N VAL A 55 4.74 -2.42 -7.28
CA VAL A 55 4.76 -1.18 -8.06
C VAL A 55 6.20 -0.75 -8.30
N LEU A 56 6.58 -0.57 -9.56
CA LEU A 56 7.90 -0.05 -9.96
C LEU A 56 7.83 1.46 -10.25
N SER A 57 6.74 1.92 -10.84
CA SER A 57 6.46 3.34 -11.04
C SER A 57 4.96 3.60 -10.97
N GLY A 58 4.57 4.83 -10.70
CA GLY A 58 3.16 5.18 -10.53
C GLY A 58 2.61 4.78 -9.16
N CYS A 59 1.33 4.47 -9.09
CA CYS A 59 0.63 4.17 -7.85
C CYS A 59 -0.60 3.31 -8.07
N ALA A 60 -0.93 2.43 -7.13
CA ALA A 60 -2.15 1.66 -7.10
C ALA A 60 -2.87 1.78 -5.75
N LEU A 61 -4.18 1.66 -5.76
CA LEU A 61 -5.03 1.63 -4.57
C LEU A 61 -5.55 0.22 -4.35
N VAL A 62 -5.47 -0.27 -3.13
CA VAL A 62 -6.18 -1.47 -2.68
C VAL A 62 -7.50 -1.01 -2.11
N VAL A 63 -8.59 -1.40 -2.73
CA VAL A 63 -9.93 -0.93 -2.39
C VAL A 63 -10.88 -2.09 -2.15
N GLN A 64 -11.85 -1.85 -1.29
CA GLN A 64 -12.99 -2.74 -1.09
C GLN A 64 -14.26 -1.95 -1.35
N GLU A 65 -15.13 -2.51 -2.17
CA GLU A 65 -16.43 -1.92 -2.49
C GLU A 65 -17.52 -2.90 -2.07
N ASP A 66 -18.59 -2.38 -1.47
CA ASP A 66 -19.75 -3.16 -1.15
C ASP A 66 -20.79 -3.14 -2.31
N ILE A 67 -21.86 -3.92 -2.17
CA ILE A 67 -22.93 -4.02 -3.18
C ILE A 67 -23.69 -2.70 -3.38
N TRP A 68 -23.57 -1.74 -2.49
CA TRP A 68 -24.19 -0.41 -2.58
C TRP A 68 -23.24 0.63 -3.17
N GLY A 69 -22.02 0.24 -3.56
CA GLY A 69 -21.00 1.14 -4.13
C GLY A 69 -20.25 1.97 -3.09
N ASN A 70 -20.36 1.65 -1.79
CA ASN A 70 -19.51 2.29 -0.79
C ASN A 70 -18.08 1.78 -0.94
N ARG A 71 -17.17 2.71 -1.16
CA ARG A 71 -15.75 2.44 -1.37
C ARG A 71 -14.94 2.69 -0.11
N ASN A 72 -14.09 1.74 0.24
CA ASN A 72 -13.12 1.84 1.32
C ASN A 72 -11.71 1.63 0.75
N ILE A 73 -10.82 2.60 0.89
CA ILE A 73 -9.42 2.47 0.52
C ILE A 73 -8.69 1.78 1.68
N LEU A 74 -8.26 0.54 1.47
CA LEU A 74 -7.51 -0.21 2.47
C LEU A 74 -6.07 0.26 2.57
N SER A 75 -5.42 0.48 1.41
CA SER A 75 -4.07 1.02 1.35
C SER A 75 -3.78 1.64 -0.01
N ARG A 76 -2.73 2.45 -0.05
CA ARG A 76 -2.12 2.99 -1.26
C ARG A 76 -0.75 2.35 -1.42
N THR A 77 -0.46 1.82 -2.61
CA THR A 77 0.77 1.11 -2.95
C THR A 77 1.64 2.01 -3.82
N ALA A 78 2.76 2.47 -3.29
CA ALA A 78 3.75 3.33 -3.95
C ALA A 78 4.91 2.49 -4.55
N PRO A 79 5.82 3.11 -5.32
CA PRO A 79 6.99 2.41 -5.86
C PRO A 79 7.80 1.69 -4.78
N GLY A 80 8.22 0.46 -5.07
CA GLY A 80 8.94 -0.43 -4.15
C GLY A 80 8.03 -1.21 -3.18
N GLN A 81 6.74 -0.91 -3.13
CA GLN A 81 5.78 -1.61 -2.28
C GLN A 81 5.05 -2.72 -3.03
N THR A 82 4.65 -3.76 -2.30
CA THR A 82 3.93 -4.91 -2.84
C THR A 82 2.42 -4.81 -2.56
N TYR A 83 1.61 -5.49 -3.38
CA TYR A 83 0.20 -5.74 -3.13
C TYR A 83 -0.14 -7.23 -3.35
N ALA A 84 -1.29 -7.65 -2.90
CA ALA A 84 -1.83 -9.02 -3.02
C ALA A 84 -0.99 -10.14 -2.36
N ALA A 85 0.12 -9.82 -1.68
CA ALA A 85 1.02 -10.81 -1.07
C ALA A 85 0.31 -11.74 -0.06
N ALA A 86 -0.63 -11.19 0.74
CA ALA A 86 -1.38 -11.99 1.71
C ALA A 86 -2.25 -13.06 1.02
N PHE A 87 -2.95 -12.69 -0.06
CA PHE A 87 -3.78 -13.62 -0.82
C PHE A 87 -2.91 -14.67 -1.54
N ALA A 88 -1.83 -14.22 -2.17
CA ALA A 88 -0.92 -15.12 -2.88
C ALA A 88 -0.25 -16.15 -1.97
N CYS A 89 0.03 -15.81 -0.70
CA CYS A 89 0.64 -16.70 0.29
C CYS A 89 -0.36 -17.54 1.07
N ALA A 90 -1.66 -17.17 1.10
CA ALA A 90 -2.67 -17.92 1.84
C ALA A 90 -3.26 -19.04 0.97
N PRO A 91 -3.17 -20.32 1.37
CA PRO A 91 -3.70 -21.43 0.60
C PRO A 91 -5.21 -21.28 0.34
N ASN A 92 -5.64 -21.53 -0.91
CA ASN A 92 -7.04 -21.52 -1.33
C ASN A 92 -7.78 -20.18 -1.05
N SER A 93 -7.05 -19.08 -0.89
CA SER A 93 -7.68 -17.77 -0.73
C SER A 93 -8.07 -17.19 -2.08
N VAL A 94 -9.21 -16.50 -2.10
CA VAL A 94 -9.63 -15.63 -3.18
C VAL A 94 -9.58 -14.19 -2.71
N SER A 95 -9.31 -13.26 -3.61
CA SER A 95 -9.31 -11.85 -3.28
C SER A 95 -10.71 -11.39 -2.88
N ASN A 96 -10.81 -10.61 -1.81
CA ASN A 96 -12.02 -9.87 -1.45
C ASN A 96 -11.85 -8.36 -1.66
N VAL A 97 -10.79 -7.97 -2.38
CA VAL A 97 -10.46 -6.57 -2.67
C VAL A 97 -10.17 -6.41 -4.16
N SER A 98 -10.30 -5.19 -4.64
CA SER A 98 -9.77 -4.76 -5.93
C SER A 98 -8.42 -4.06 -5.74
N VAL A 99 -7.55 -4.18 -6.76
CA VAL A 99 -6.37 -3.32 -6.89
C VAL A 99 -6.51 -2.54 -8.18
N VAL A 100 -6.50 -1.21 -8.10
CA VAL A 100 -6.72 -0.32 -9.24
C VAL A 100 -5.58 0.70 -9.35
N THR A 101 -5.11 0.95 -10.56
CA THR A 101 -4.08 1.96 -10.82
C THR A 101 -4.61 3.37 -10.62
N GLU A 102 -3.96 4.16 -9.77
CA GLU A 102 -4.29 5.57 -9.51
C GLU A 102 -3.66 6.50 -10.55
N THR A 103 -2.54 6.10 -11.10
CA THR A 103 -1.76 6.78 -12.14
C THR A 103 -1.31 5.75 -13.16
N PRO A 104 -0.75 6.13 -14.33
CA PRO A 104 -0.03 5.17 -15.16
C PRO A 104 1.03 4.45 -14.33
N THR A 105 0.98 3.12 -14.30
CA THR A 105 1.72 2.30 -13.34
C THR A 105 2.45 1.16 -14.03
N THR A 106 3.71 0.97 -13.67
CA THR A 106 4.49 -0.21 -14.05
C THR A 106 4.55 -1.17 -12.86
N VAL A 107 4.21 -2.42 -13.10
CA VAL A 107 4.14 -3.47 -12.07
C VAL A 107 5.09 -4.60 -12.38
N LEU A 108 5.81 -5.06 -11.38
CA LEU A 108 6.56 -6.31 -11.38
C LEU A 108 5.71 -7.40 -10.73
N PHE A 109 5.49 -8.50 -11.43
CA PHE A 109 4.80 -9.69 -10.94
C PHE A 109 5.81 -10.77 -10.56
N LEU A 110 5.65 -11.35 -9.36
CA LEU A 110 6.51 -12.38 -8.80
C LEU A 110 5.68 -13.62 -8.46
N ASN A 111 6.02 -14.76 -9.03
CA ASN A 111 5.30 -16.00 -8.78
C ASN A 111 5.59 -16.52 -7.36
N VAL A 112 4.54 -16.64 -6.54
CA VAL A 112 4.65 -17.04 -5.13
C VAL A 112 5.08 -18.50 -4.98
N LYS A 113 4.59 -19.40 -5.81
CA LYS A 113 4.99 -20.82 -5.75
C LYS A 113 6.50 -20.95 -5.91
N ARG A 114 7.09 -20.21 -6.87
CA ARG A 114 8.55 -20.18 -7.07
C ARG A 114 9.29 -19.51 -5.90
N LEU A 115 8.71 -18.47 -5.35
CA LEU A 115 9.29 -17.72 -4.22
C LEU A 115 9.33 -18.59 -2.94
N LEU A 116 8.30 -19.38 -2.68
CA LEU A 116 8.18 -20.24 -1.49
C LEU A 116 8.85 -21.62 -1.67
N THR A 117 9.12 -22.05 -2.91
CA THR A 117 9.77 -23.34 -3.17
C THR A 117 11.28 -23.21 -2.93
N VAL A 118 11.81 -24.06 -2.07
CA VAL A 118 13.25 -24.12 -1.83
C VAL A 118 13.97 -24.51 -3.12
N CYS A 119 14.83 -23.63 -3.61
CA CYS A 119 15.66 -23.92 -4.77
C CYS A 119 16.52 -25.18 -4.50
N PRO A 120 16.59 -26.15 -5.43
CA PRO A 120 17.46 -27.33 -5.28
C PRO A 120 18.93 -26.98 -5.01
N ALA A 121 19.37 -25.79 -5.43
CA ALA A 121 20.71 -25.26 -5.20
C ALA A 121 20.90 -24.64 -3.78
N ALA A 122 19.89 -24.74 -2.89
CA ALA A 122 19.93 -24.17 -1.53
C ALA A 122 20.48 -22.74 -1.47
N CYS A 123 20.10 -21.90 -2.43
CA CYS A 123 20.68 -20.57 -2.55
C CYS A 123 20.27 -19.68 -1.37
N ALA A 124 21.24 -18.99 -0.78
CA ALA A 124 21.03 -18.07 0.34
C ALA A 124 20.02 -16.94 0.03
N HIS A 125 19.83 -16.65 -1.24
CA HIS A 125 18.93 -15.61 -1.73
C HIS A 125 17.45 -15.94 -1.47
N HIS A 126 17.01 -17.20 -1.63
CA HIS A 126 15.63 -17.63 -1.34
C HIS A 126 15.28 -17.46 0.13
N SER A 127 16.15 -17.88 1.05
CA SER A 127 15.92 -17.70 2.48
C SER A 127 15.83 -16.22 2.87
N ARG A 128 16.56 -15.35 2.19
CA ARG A 128 16.52 -13.91 2.43
C ARG A 128 15.20 -13.30 1.96
N ILE A 129 14.78 -13.60 0.73
CA ILE A 129 13.53 -13.03 0.20
C ILE A 129 12.31 -13.55 0.97
N ILE A 130 12.29 -14.79 1.44
CA ILE A 130 11.22 -15.33 2.29
C ILE A 130 11.16 -14.57 3.63
N ARG A 131 12.29 -14.31 4.27
CA ARG A 131 12.34 -13.49 5.49
C ARG A 131 11.86 -12.05 5.24
N ASN A 132 12.29 -11.47 4.13
CA ASN A 132 11.87 -10.13 3.74
C ASN A 132 10.36 -10.07 3.45
N LEU A 133 9.81 -11.08 2.78
CA LEU A 133 8.36 -11.21 2.55
C LEU A 133 7.59 -11.31 3.87
N LEU A 134 8.07 -12.10 4.81
CA LEU A 134 7.45 -12.20 6.14
C LEU A 134 7.49 -10.84 6.86
N SER A 135 8.60 -10.11 6.78
CA SER A 135 8.72 -8.76 7.35
C SER A 135 7.79 -7.76 6.65
N ASP A 136 7.64 -7.82 5.33
CA ASP A 136 6.70 -6.98 4.56
C ASP A 136 5.25 -7.26 4.96
N LEU A 137 4.86 -8.54 5.08
CA LEU A 137 3.53 -8.94 5.54
C LEU A 137 3.26 -8.48 6.98
N ALA A 138 4.23 -8.64 7.88
CA ALA A 138 4.13 -8.16 9.26
C ALA A 138 3.97 -6.64 9.31
N GLY A 139 4.76 -5.89 8.53
CA GLY A 139 4.65 -4.44 8.41
C GLY A 139 3.27 -4.01 7.92
N LYS A 140 2.73 -4.66 6.91
CA LYS A 140 1.36 -4.40 6.41
C LYS A 140 0.29 -4.71 7.45
N ASN A 141 0.46 -5.77 8.23
CA ASN A 141 -0.45 -6.07 9.34
C ASN A 141 -0.46 -4.94 10.38
N LEU A 142 0.71 -4.39 10.74
CA LEU A 142 0.81 -3.25 11.65
C LEU A 142 0.11 -2.01 11.09
N LEU A 143 0.27 -1.70 9.79
CA LEU A 143 -0.42 -0.58 9.15
C LEU A 143 -1.94 -0.78 9.11
N LEU A 144 -2.42 -2.01 8.90
CA LEU A 144 -3.85 -2.32 8.97
C LEU A 144 -4.40 -2.16 10.40
N ASN A 145 -3.66 -2.58 11.43
CA ASN A 145 -4.02 -2.37 12.82
C ASN A 145 -4.09 -0.87 13.18
N GLU A 146 -3.13 -0.07 12.69
CA GLU A 146 -3.15 1.38 12.85
C GLU A 146 -4.40 1.98 12.18
N LYS A 147 -4.71 1.58 10.95
CA LYS A 147 -5.93 2.00 10.27
C LYS A 147 -7.19 1.63 11.06
N LEU A 148 -7.27 0.41 11.60
CA LEU A 148 -8.38 -0.01 12.47
C LEU A 148 -8.53 0.94 13.67
N THR A 149 -7.44 1.37 14.29
CA THR A 149 -7.45 2.36 15.38
C THR A 149 -8.09 3.68 14.95
N HIS A 150 -7.79 4.14 13.74
CA HIS A 150 -8.37 5.39 13.21
C HIS A 150 -9.87 5.24 12.93
N ILE A 151 -10.28 4.19 12.21
CA ILE A 151 -11.68 4.00 11.81
C ILE A 151 -12.59 3.59 12.97
N ALA A 152 -12.05 3.00 14.04
CA ALA A 152 -12.77 2.66 15.25
C ALA A 152 -13.18 3.89 16.11
N GLN A 153 -12.61 5.07 15.83
CA GLN A 153 -13.02 6.30 16.50
C GLN A 153 -14.49 6.62 16.17
N ARG A 154 -15.22 7.14 17.17
CA ARG A 154 -16.68 7.33 17.07
C ARG A 154 -17.10 8.50 16.17
N THR A 155 -16.28 9.54 16.07
CA THR A 155 -16.64 10.77 15.35
C THR A 155 -15.64 11.04 14.23
N THR A 156 -16.08 11.74 13.18
CA THR A 156 -15.22 12.19 12.07
C THR A 156 -14.02 12.99 12.60
N ARG A 157 -14.23 13.87 13.58
CA ARG A 157 -13.16 14.62 14.24
C ARG A 157 -12.13 13.70 14.89
N ALA A 158 -12.56 12.74 15.70
CA ALA A 158 -11.66 11.83 16.38
C ALA A 158 -10.89 10.94 15.38
N LYS A 159 -11.52 10.51 14.30
CA LYS A 159 -10.87 9.78 13.20
C LYS A 159 -9.78 10.62 12.54
N LEU A 160 -10.09 11.88 12.19
CA LEU A 160 -9.14 12.83 11.62
C LEU A 160 -7.96 13.10 12.55
N MET A 161 -8.23 13.41 13.82
CA MET A 161 -7.16 13.66 14.81
C MET A 161 -6.27 12.44 15.00
N SER A 162 -6.86 11.25 15.09
CA SER A 162 -6.11 9.99 15.22
C SER A 162 -5.17 9.77 14.02
N TYR A 163 -5.66 9.96 12.80
CA TYR A 163 -4.88 9.80 11.59
C TYR A 163 -3.77 10.87 11.47
N LEU A 164 -4.13 12.16 11.59
CA LEU A 164 -3.18 13.26 11.43
C LEU A 164 -2.10 13.25 12.51
N SER A 165 -2.45 12.89 13.76
CA SER A 165 -1.46 12.73 14.83
C SER A 165 -0.47 11.60 14.55
N ALA A 166 -0.94 10.45 14.03
CA ALA A 166 -0.07 9.35 13.64
C ALA A 166 0.87 9.74 12.49
N GLU A 167 0.37 10.49 11.48
CA GLU A 167 1.20 11.01 10.39
C GLU A 167 2.27 11.99 10.91
N ALA A 168 1.91 12.90 11.80
CA ALA A 168 2.86 13.83 12.41
C ALA A 168 3.95 13.09 13.20
N GLN A 169 3.58 12.13 14.02
CA GLN A 169 4.53 11.29 14.79
C GLN A 169 5.46 10.50 13.87
N ARG A 170 4.94 9.87 12.82
CA ARG A 170 5.72 9.06 11.86
C ARG A 170 6.78 9.92 11.14
N ARG A 171 6.44 11.17 10.86
CA ARG A 171 7.32 12.12 10.14
C ARG A 171 8.20 12.94 11.07
N GLY A 172 7.89 12.97 12.36
CA GLY A 172 8.55 13.87 13.34
C GLY A 172 8.33 15.35 13.02
N ALA A 173 7.21 15.70 12.39
CA ALA A 173 6.89 17.04 11.92
C ALA A 173 5.40 17.35 12.10
N VAL A 174 5.07 18.60 12.37
CA VAL A 174 3.69 19.09 12.47
C VAL A 174 3.15 19.61 11.15
N GLU A 175 4.02 19.80 10.16
CA GLU A 175 3.71 20.24 8.79
C GLU A 175 4.08 19.14 7.81
N PHE A 176 3.10 18.68 7.02
CA PHE A 176 3.29 17.54 6.11
C PHE A 176 2.19 17.43 5.04
N ASP A 177 2.52 16.71 3.97
CA ASP A 177 1.56 16.30 2.95
C ASP A 177 1.07 14.89 3.23
N ILE A 178 -0.23 14.64 3.02
CA ILE A 178 -0.80 13.29 3.03
C ILE A 178 -0.95 12.75 1.60
N PRO A 179 -0.90 11.43 1.39
CA PRO A 179 -0.96 10.84 0.05
C PRO A 179 -2.39 10.74 -0.51
N PHE A 180 -3.39 11.31 0.16
CA PHE A 180 -4.79 11.16 -0.15
C PHE A 180 -5.43 12.49 -0.56
N SER A 181 -6.16 12.51 -1.68
CA SER A 181 -7.11 13.57 -1.98
C SER A 181 -8.24 13.59 -0.93
N ARG A 182 -9.07 14.64 -0.94
CA ARG A 182 -10.17 14.76 0.03
C ARG A 182 -11.17 13.59 -0.03
N GLN A 183 -11.47 13.09 -1.23
CA GLN A 183 -12.32 11.91 -1.39
C GLN A 183 -11.62 10.66 -0.86
N GLN A 184 -10.37 10.46 -1.23
CA GLN A 184 -9.60 9.28 -0.78
C GLN A 184 -9.41 9.25 0.73
N LEU A 185 -9.19 10.42 1.38
CA LEU A 185 -9.11 10.49 2.84
C LEU A 185 -10.44 10.10 3.50
N ALA A 186 -11.56 10.51 2.91
CA ALA A 186 -12.88 10.12 3.39
C ALA A 186 -13.10 8.60 3.24
N ASP A 187 -12.75 8.04 2.08
CA ASP A 187 -12.83 6.60 1.81
C ASP A 187 -11.88 5.80 2.73
N PHE A 188 -10.68 6.33 3.02
CA PHE A 188 -9.71 5.70 3.93
C PHE A 188 -10.20 5.68 5.38
N LEU A 189 -10.83 6.76 5.85
CA LEU A 189 -11.34 6.90 7.22
C LEU A 189 -12.78 6.36 7.40
N ALA A 190 -13.37 5.84 6.33
CA ALA A 190 -14.77 5.38 6.30
C ALA A 190 -15.73 6.45 6.84
N VAL A 191 -15.76 7.62 6.19
CA VAL A 191 -16.64 8.75 6.50
C VAL A 191 -17.15 9.42 5.22
N GLU A 192 -18.26 10.14 5.29
CA GLU A 192 -18.77 10.94 4.19
C GLU A 192 -17.82 12.13 3.88
N ARG A 193 -17.50 12.35 2.61
CA ARG A 193 -16.61 13.44 2.14
C ARG A 193 -17.11 14.82 2.59
N SER A 194 -18.40 15.06 2.53
CA SER A 194 -19.04 16.32 2.96
C SER A 194 -18.85 16.54 4.46
N GLY A 195 -19.07 15.50 5.28
CA GLY A 195 -18.88 15.52 6.71
C GLY A 195 -17.41 15.74 7.09
N LEU A 196 -16.48 15.09 6.38
CA LEU A 196 -15.04 15.29 6.56
C LEU A 196 -14.64 16.74 6.27
N SER A 197 -15.11 17.32 5.15
CA SER A 197 -14.79 18.70 4.76
C SER A 197 -15.35 19.72 5.74
N LEU A 198 -16.58 19.50 6.24
CA LEU A 198 -17.20 20.33 7.25
C LEU A 198 -16.40 20.33 8.56
N GLU A 199 -15.97 19.14 9.00
CA GLU A 199 -15.22 18.98 10.24
C GLU A 199 -13.83 19.60 10.16
N LEU A 200 -13.12 19.43 9.06
CA LEU A 200 -11.83 20.11 8.82
C LEU A 200 -11.98 21.65 8.85
N GLY A 201 -13.07 22.17 8.27
CA GLY A 201 -13.36 23.60 8.33
C GLY A 201 -13.61 24.12 9.74
N LYS A 202 -14.26 23.31 10.62
CA LYS A 202 -14.42 23.64 12.05
C LYS A 202 -13.08 23.62 12.78
N MET A 203 -12.29 22.54 12.60
CA MET A 203 -10.97 22.41 13.24
C MET A 203 -10.03 23.54 12.85
N LYS A 204 -10.08 24.00 11.60
CA LYS A 204 -9.32 25.20 11.15
C LYS A 204 -9.78 26.47 11.85
N LYS A 205 -11.10 26.69 11.96
CA LYS A 205 -11.67 27.87 12.67
C LYS A 205 -11.35 27.88 14.17
N GLU A 206 -11.24 26.71 14.77
CA GLU A 206 -10.83 26.52 16.17
C GLU A 206 -9.32 26.67 16.38
N GLY A 207 -8.55 26.81 15.29
CA GLY A 207 -7.09 26.96 15.35
C GLY A 207 -6.33 25.67 15.65
N LEU A 208 -6.96 24.50 15.55
CA LEU A 208 -6.32 23.21 15.81
C LEU A 208 -5.38 22.78 14.68
N LEU A 209 -5.69 23.18 13.46
CA LEU A 209 -4.88 22.87 12.27
C LEU A 209 -5.13 23.93 11.18
N ASP A 210 -4.21 23.98 10.22
CA ASP A 210 -4.44 24.58 8.91
C ASP A 210 -4.25 23.51 7.81
N TYR A 211 -4.86 23.74 6.65
CA TYR A 211 -4.70 22.85 5.52
C TYR A 211 -4.95 23.55 4.18
N HIS A 212 -4.24 23.08 3.17
CA HIS A 212 -4.49 23.40 1.75
C HIS A 212 -4.37 22.12 0.92
N LYS A 213 -5.48 21.64 0.36
CA LYS A 213 -5.56 20.34 -0.36
C LYS A 213 -5.05 19.19 0.52
N GLU A 214 -3.93 18.55 0.12
CA GLU A 214 -3.28 17.43 0.80
C GLU A 214 -2.26 17.88 1.86
N HIS A 215 -1.95 19.17 1.92
CA HIS A 215 -1.01 19.77 2.87
C HIS A 215 -1.69 20.11 4.19
N PHE A 216 -1.08 19.74 5.33
CA PHE A 216 -1.58 19.96 6.69
C PHE A 216 -0.52 20.57 7.58
N VAL A 217 -0.96 21.48 8.45
CA VAL A 217 -0.18 22.06 9.55
C VAL A 217 -0.96 21.87 10.84
N LEU A 218 -0.41 21.15 11.82
CA LEU A 218 -1.03 20.94 13.13
C LEU A 218 -0.53 21.98 14.12
N ASN A 219 -1.44 22.64 14.83
CA ASN A 219 -1.14 23.62 15.87
C ASN A 219 -1.22 22.95 17.25
N ILE A 220 -0.12 22.25 17.63
CA ILE A 220 0.03 21.51 18.91
C ILE A 220 1.14 22.08 19.75
#